data_262c6fe0ab6eaf6ac0be56115900142c
#
_entry.id   262c6fe0ab6eaf6ac0be56115900142c
#
_cell.length_a   1.000
_cell.length_b   1.000
_cell.length_c   1.000
_cell.angle_alpha   90.00
_cell.angle_beta   90.00
_cell.angle_gamma   90.00
#
_symmetry.space_group_name_H-M   'P 1'
#
loop_
_entity.id
_entity.type
_entity.pdbx_description
1 polymer ?
#
loop_
_entity_poly.entity_id
_entity_poly.type
_entity_poly.pdbx_seq_one_letter_code
_entity_poly.pdbx_strand_id
1 'polypeptide(L)'
;MNNLPILSDLRVFVLVARRAGFAAAADELGVSPAFISKRIALLEKALGVSLLHRTTRRVAITEDGERIYEWALRILNDVDQMMDELSDARQAPQGTLRIVSSFGFGRRFVGPALSALSLQYPALELRLDVSDRLVDLVSEGFDLDIRIGDDIAPNLIARKLAQNQRILCASPEYLRRCGTPKNLAELAGFACLAIKERDHPFGLWRLQGPQGEEAVKVTGGLSSNNGEIVHQWCLDGQGVALRSFWDVRESIENGRLVHLLPDYYQPADIWAVYVSRLATSAKVRVTVEFLREYFRQHYGEASLLSEYLARR
;
A
#
# COMPACT_ATOMS: atom_id res chain seq x y z
N MET A 1 12.55 -22.72 36.78
CA MET A 1 13.06 -22.41 35.43
C MET A 1 11.97 -21.63 34.70
N ASN A 2 12.24 -20.39 34.34
CA ASN A 2 11.27 -19.56 33.60
C ASN A 2 10.96 -20.23 32.27
N ASN A 3 9.73 -20.62 32.07
CA ASN A 3 9.24 -21.24 30.83
C ASN A 3 8.95 -20.14 29.79
N LEU A 4 10.01 -19.42 29.41
CA LEU A 4 9.88 -18.36 28.40
C LEU A 4 9.60 -18.98 27.03
N PRO A 5 8.69 -18.42 26.23
CA PRO A 5 8.44 -18.86 24.88
C PRO A 5 9.70 -18.69 24.03
N ILE A 6 10.00 -19.69 23.20
CA ILE A 6 11.14 -19.63 22.27
C ILE A 6 10.70 -18.82 21.06
N LEU A 7 11.56 -17.94 20.54
CA LEU A 7 11.27 -17.11 19.35
C LEU A 7 10.74 -17.90 18.15
N SER A 8 11.27 -19.13 17.98
CA SER A 8 10.78 -20.03 16.91
C SER A 8 9.31 -20.43 17.10
N ASP A 9 8.82 -20.53 18.35
CA ASP A 9 7.42 -20.85 18.63
C ASP A 9 6.51 -19.68 18.32
N LEU A 10 6.96 -18.46 18.61
CA LEU A 10 6.25 -17.25 18.22
C LEU A 10 6.15 -17.13 16.69
N ARG A 11 7.22 -17.43 15.94
CA ARG A 11 7.20 -17.45 14.46
C ARG A 11 6.19 -18.46 13.92
N VAL A 12 6.19 -19.68 14.48
CA VAL A 12 5.23 -20.73 14.10
C VAL A 12 3.80 -20.27 14.38
N PHE A 13 3.53 -19.69 15.55
CA PHE A 13 2.22 -19.20 15.90
C PHE A 13 1.71 -18.09 14.98
N VAL A 14 2.55 -17.07 14.71
CA VAL A 14 2.23 -15.99 13.78
C VAL A 14 1.88 -16.54 12.38
N LEU A 15 2.62 -17.54 11.91
CA LEU A 15 2.38 -18.14 10.61
C LEU A 15 1.07 -18.94 10.57
N VAL A 16 0.78 -19.75 11.60
CA VAL A 16 -0.48 -20.52 11.70
C VAL A 16 -1.69 -19.59 11.76
N ALA A 17 -1.61 -18.51 12.54
CA ALA A 17 -2.67 -17.51 12.66
C ALA A 17 -2.91 -16.81 11.29
N ARG A 18 -1.84 -16.41 10.61
CA ARG A 18 -1.90 -15.74 9.30
C ARG A 18 -2.47 -16.63 8.20
N ARG A 19 -2.08 -17.92 8.18
CA ARG A 19 -2.54 -18.90 7.16
C ARG A 19 -3.86 -19.55 7.53
N ALA A 20 -4.39 -19.29 8.72
CA ALA A 20 -5.58 -19.91 9.29
C ALA A 20 -5.57 -21.45 9.17
N GLY A 21 -4.36 -22.06 9.27
CA GLY A 21 -4.22 -23.51 9.09
C GLY A 21 -2.83 -24.06 9.40
N PHE A 22 -2.80 -25.24 10.05
CA PHE A 22 -1.56 -25.94 10.40
C PHE A 22 -0.83 -26.51 9.16
N ALA A 23 -1.57 -27.04 8.19
CA ALA A 23 -1.01 -27.59 6.98
C ALA A 23 -0.33 -26.52 6.12
N ALA A 24 -1.03 -25.40 5.87
CA ALA A 24 -0.48 -24.29 5.10
C ALA A 24 0.77 -23.67 5.74
N ALA A 25 0.80 -23.58 7.09
CA ALA A 25 1.97 -23.12 7.81
C ALA A 25 3.14 -24.13 7.74
N ALA A 26 2.82 -25.43 7.77
CA ALA A 26 3.81 -26.50 7.65
C ALA A 26 4.47 -26.52 6.26
N ASP A 27 3.67 -26.38 5.22
CA ASP A 27 4.16 -26.31 3.83
C ASP A 27 5.11 -25.13 3.62
N GLU A 28 4.76 -23.95 4.17
CA GLU A 28 5.60 -22.73 4.07
C GLU A 28 6.93 -22.88 4.82
N LEU A 29 6.94 -23.60 5.95
CA LEU A 29 8.15 -23.81 6.74
C LEU A 29 8.95 -25.05 6.32
N GLY A 30 8.45 -25.85 5.37
CA GLY A 30 9.09 -27.09 4.96
C GLY A 30 9.14 -28.17 6.06
N VAL A 31 8.14 -28.20 6.96
CA VAL A 31 8.07 -29.12 8.09
C VAL A 31 6.74 -29.90 8.10
N SER A 32 6.61 -30.90 8.99
CA SER A 32 5.36 -31.62 9.12
C SER A 32 4.30 -30.86 9.91
N PRO A 33 2.98 -31.02 9.60
CA PRO A 33 1.89 -30.45 10.40
C PRO A 33 1.93 -30.89 11.88
N ALA A 34 2.41 -32.10 12.16
CA ALA A 34 2.60 -32.61 13.51
C ALA A 34 3.66 -31.78 14.29
N PHE A 35 4.74 -31.39 13.61
CA PHE A 35 5.74 -30.49 14.19
C PHE A 35 5.12 -29.14 14.58
N ILE A 36 4.39 -28.50 13.67
CA ILE A 36 3.68 -27.24 13.93
C ILE A 36 2.74 -27.37 15.12
N SER A 37 1.90 -28.43 15.14
CA SER A 37 0.96 -28.67 16.25
C SER A 37 1.66 -28.82 17.59
N LYS A 38 2.81 -29.54 17.63
CA LYS A 38 3.62 -29.70 18.84
C LYS A 38 4.21 -28.34 19.33
N ARG A 39 4.70 -27.50 18.39
CA ARG A 39 5.28 -26.20 18.75
C ARG A 39 4.21 -25.26 19.31
N ILE A 40 3.01 -25.21 18.72
CA ILE A 40 1.88 -24.45 19.26
C ILE A 40 1.48 -24.94 20.66
N ALA A 41 1.35 -26.25 20.84
CA ALA A 41 1.02 -26.79 22.16
C ALA A 41 2.06 -26.46 23.26
N LEU A 42 3.35 -26.42 22.90
CA LEU A 42 4.41 -26.00 23.81
C LEU A 42 4.31 -24.50 24.13
N LEU A 43 4.00 -23.67 23.16
CA LEU A 43 3.79 -22.23 23.37
C LEU A 43 2.59 -21.96 24.27
N GLU A 44 1.42 -22.58 23.99
CA GLU A 44 0.21 -22.48 24.81
C GLU A 44 0.49 -22.93 26.26
N LYS A 45 1.21 -24.03 26.42
CA LYS A 45 1.63 -24.52 27.76
C LYS A 45 2.55 -23.54 28.49
N ALA A 46 3.49 -22.92 27.77
CA ALA A 46 4.42 -21.94 28.35
C ALA A 46 3.71 -20.66 28.79
N LEU A 47 2.71 -20.21 28.00
CA LEU A 47 1.93 -19.01 28.28
C LEU A 47 0.74 -19.25 29.22
N GLY A 48 0.32 -20.51 29.40
CA GLY A 48 -0.82 -20.89 30.26
C GLY A 48 -2.19 -20.54 29.68
N VAL A 49 -2.25 -20.19 28.38
CA VAL A 49 -3.48 -19.82 27.68
C VAL A 49 -3.59 -20.55 26.35
N SER A 50 -4.81 -20.73 25.85
CA SER A 50 -5.05 -21.27 24.52
C SER A 50 -5.03 -20.12 23.49
N LEU A 51 -4.23 -20.26 22.43
CA LEU A 51 -4.05 -19.24 21.41
C LEU A 51 -4.95 -19.45 20.19
N LEU A 52 -5.38 -20.71 19.97
CA LEU A 52 -6.13 -21.10 18.78
C LEU A 52 -7.35 -21.93 19.15
N HIS A 53 -8.49 -21.62 18.55
CA HIS A 53 -9.65 -22.49 18.54
C HIS A 53 -9.44 -23.60 17.51
N ARG A 54 -9.39 -24.86 18.01
CA ARG A 54 -9.23 -26.03 17.16
C ARG A 54 -10.62 -26.56 16.77
N THR A 55 -11.08 -26.20 15.59
CA THR A 55 -12.21 -26.88 14.95
C THR A 55 -11.70 -27.78 13.83
N THR A 56 -12.42 -28.84 13.48
CA THR A 56 -12.01 -29.80 12.45
C THR A 56 -11.95 -29.20 11.03
N ARG A 57 -12.43 -27.96 10.83
CA ARG A 57 -12.51 -27.32 9.52
C ARG A 57 -11.77 -25.98 9.38
N ARG A 58 -11.49 -25.27 10.49
CA ARG A 58 -10.78 -23.99 10.46
C ARG A 58 -10.01 -23.76 11.76
N VAL A 59 -8.88 -23.10 11.65
CA VAL A 59 -8.13 -22.55 12.78
C VAL A 59 -8.54 -21.10 12.92
N ALA A 60 -9.08 -20.74 14.09
CA ALA A 60 -9.39 -19.36 14.45
C ALA A 60 -8.55 -18.97 15.67
N ILE A 61 -8.14 -17.72 15.72
CA ILE A 61 -7.39 -17.18 16.84
C ILE A 61 -8.35 -16.89 18.01
N THR A 62 -7.91 -17.11 19.25
CA THR A 62 -8.66 -16.74 20.46
C THR A 62 -8.41 -15.27 20.82
N GLU A 63 -9.18 -14.69 21.76
CA GLU A 63 -8.94 -13.33 22.25
C GLU A 63 -7.52 -13.20 22.87
N ASP A 64 -7.09 -14.17 23.68
CA ASP A 64 -5.71 -14.22 24.18
C ASP A 64 -4.71 -14.41 23.04
N GLY A 65 -5.07 -15.20 22.03
CA GLY A 65 -4.28 -15.40 20.82
C GLY A 65 -4.07 -14.09 20.05
N GLU A 66 -5.10 -13.26 19.89
CA GLU A 66 -4.96 -11.95 19.22
C GLU A 66 -3.96 -11.05 19.95
N ARG A 67 -4.07 -10.97 21.27
CA ARG A 67 -3.13 -10.20 22.10
C ARG A 67 -1.70 -10.72 22.00
N ILE A 68 -1.51 -12.04 22.03
CA ILE A 68 -0.19 -12.68 21.88
C ILE A 68 0.32 -12.53 20.44
N TYR A 69 -0.55 -12.54 19.43
CA TYR A 69 -0.17 -12.33 18.04
C TYR A 69 0.47 -10.95 17.83
N GLU A 70 -0.14 -9.89 18.37
CA GLU A 70 0.44 -8.54 18.30
C GLU A 70 1.80 -8.47 19.03
N TRP A 71 1.91 -9.06 20.21
CA TRP A 71 3.18 -9.10 20.93
C TRP A 71 4.24 -9.92 20.20
N ALA A 72 3.86 -11.07 19.63
CA ALA A 72 4.78 -11.91 18.87
C ALA A 72 5.35 -11.18 17.64
N LEU A 73 4.49 -10.42 16.91
CA LEU A 73 4.95 -9.59 15.80
C LEU A 73 5.96 -8.53 16.25
N ARG A 74 5.72 -7.87 17.39
CA ARG A 74 6.63 -6.86 17.94
C ARG A 74 7.97 -7.47 18.30
N ILE A 75 7.96 -8.56 19.10
CA ILE A 75 9.18 -9.24 19.57
C ILE A 75 10.01 -9.75 18.38
N LEU A 76 9.39 -10.41 17.42
CA LEU A 76 10.09 -10.93 16.24
C LEU A 76 10.73 -9.82 15.42
N ASN A 77 10.04 -8.70 15.26
CA ASN A 77 10.58 -7.53 14.59
C ASN A 77 11.74 -6.87 15.37
N ASP A 78 11.63 -6.78 16.69
CA ASP A 78 12.70 -6.19 17.52
C ASP A 78 13.97 -7.05 17.45
N VAL A 79 13.81 -8.38 17.38
CA VAL A 79 14.97 -9.29 17.16
C VAL A 79 15.55 -9.12 15.76
N ASP A 80 14.72 -9.04 14.73
CA ASP A 80 15.20 -8.81 13.36
C ASP A 80 15.91 -7.44 13.26
N GLN A 81 15.37 -6.39 13.92
CA GLN A 81 16.01 -5.08 14.01
C GLN A 81 17.37 -5.15 14.73
N MET A 82 17.43 -5.82 15.88
CA MET A 82 18.70 -6.01 16.62
C MET A 82 19.76 -6.68 15.74
N MET A 83 19.36 -7.70 14.96
CA MET A 83 20.26 -8.38 14.04
C MET A 83 20.71 -7.47 12.90
N ASP A 84 19.79 -6.64 12.38
CA ASP A 84 20.08 -5.63 11.35
C ASP A 84 21.05 -4.53 11.85
N GLU A 85 20.90 -4.09 13.12
CA GLU A 85 21.78 -3.08 13.74
C GLU A 85 23.19 -3.63 14.02
N LEU A 86 23.30 -4.91 14.39
CA LEU A 86 24.57 -5.59 14.62
C LEU A 86 25.29 -5.97 13.32
N SER A 87 24.55 -6.18 12.24
CA SER A 87 25.13 -6.32 10.92
C SER A 87 25.57 -4.94 10.44
N ASP A 88 26.80 -4.63 10.75
CA ASP A 88 27.53 -3.39 10.48
C ASP A 88 27.06 -2.70 9.17
N ALA A 89 27.07 -1.37 9.14
CA ALA A 89 26.68 -0.53 7.98
C ALA A 89 27.43 -0.86 6.66
N ARG A 90 28.20 -1.94 6.62
CA ARG A 90 28.98 -2.48 5.49
C ARG A 90 28.43 -3.79 4.92
N GLN A 91 27.47 -4.45 5.55
CA GLN A 91 26.88 -5.67 4.98
C GLN A 91 25.69 -5.33 4.09
N ALA A 92 25.60 -6.01 2.94
CA ALA A 92 24.49 -5.89 2.02
C ALA A 92 23.17 -6.23 2.76
N PRO A 93 22.08 -5.47 2.54
CA PRO A 93 20.79 -5.73 3.18
C PRO A 93 20.33 -7.16 2.83
N GLN A 94 19.79 -7.88 3.83
CA GLN A 94 19.35 -9.26 3.70
C GLN A 94 18.06 -9.54 4.47
N GLY A 95 17.43 -10.68 4.19
CA GLY A 95 16.20 -11.12 4.85
C GLY A 95 14.94 -10.71 4.11
N THR A 96 13.78 -10.99 4.69
CA THR A 96 12.47 -10.73 4.07
C THR A 96 12.01 -9.30 4.33
N LEU A 97 11.54 -8.62 3.27
CA LEU A 97 10.87 -7.32 3.34
C LEU A 97 9.44 -7.47 2.78
N ARG A 98 8.44 -7.22 3.61
CA ARG A 98 7.04 -7.29 3.25
C ARG A 98 6.52 -5.89 2.92
N ILE A 99 6.12 -5.72 1.67
CA ILE A 99 5.71 -4.44 1.11
C ILE A 99 4.24 -4.53 0.73
N VAL A 100 3.48 -3.48 1.00
CA VAL A 100 2.12 -3.33 0.49
C VAL A 100 2.01 -2.08 -0.38
N SER A 101 1.16 -2.11 -1.39
CA SER A 101 0.82 -0.95 -2.22
C SER A 101 -0.60 -1.06 -2.77
N SER A 102 -1.16 0.01 -3.33
CA SER A 102 -2.42 -0.08 -4.05
C SER A 102 -2.27 -0.94 -5.31
N PHE A 103 -3.38 -1.57 -5.74
CA PHE A 103 -3.34 -2.54 -6.83
C PHE A 103 -2.70 -1.96 -8.11
N GLY A 104 -3.23 -0.87 -8.62
CA GLY A 104 -2.76 -0.25 -9.87
C GLY A 104 -1.32 0.27 -9.77
N PHE A 105 -1.01 0.98 -8.69
CA PHE A 105 0.33 1.54 -8.49
C PHE A 105 1.36 0.44 -8.21
N GLY A 106 1.00 -0.54 -7.39
CA GLY A 106 1.82 -1.70 -7.10
C GLY A 106 2.21 -2.46 -8.36
N ARG A 107 1.23 -2.75 -9.23
CA ARG A 107 1.45 -3.46 -10.48
C ARG A 107 2.31 -2.68 -11.48
N ARG A 108 2.00 -1.39 -11.68
CA ARG A 108 2.60 -0.61 -12.78
C ARG A 108 3.93 0.03 -12.43
N PHE A 109 4.16 0.37 -11.16
CA PHE A 109 5.32 1.17 -10.73
C PHE A 109 6.18 0.48 -9.70
N VAL A 110 5.57 -0.06 -8.62
CA VAL A 110 6.34 -0.68 -7.53
C VAL A 110 6.91 -2.04 -7.95
N GLY A 111 6.12 -2.88 -8.61
CA GLY A 111 6.55 -4.21 -9.06
C GLY A 111 7.80 -4.16 -9.94
N PRO A 112 7.83 -3.35 -11.02
CA PRO A 112 9.05 -3.17 -11.84
C PRO A 112 10.24 -2.64 -11.04
N ALA A 113 10.03 -1.69 -10.12
CA ALA A 113 11.10 -1.16 -9.27
C ALA A 113 11.66 -2.24 -8.32
N LEU A 114 10.80 -3.06 -7.71
CA LEU A 114 11.23 -4.17 -6.85
C LEU A 114 11.95 -5.27 -7.65
N SER A 115 11.55 -5.50 -8.90
CA SER A 115 12.28 -6.41 -9.80
C SER A 115 13.72 -5.92 -10.04
N ALA A 116 13.92 -4.62 -10.25
CA ALA A 116 15.24 -4.04 -10.39
C ALA A 116 16.03 -4.07 -9.07
N LEU A 117 15.37 -3.81 -7.93
CA LEU A 117 15.97 -3.89 -6.60
C LEU A 117 16.49 -5.30 -6.29
N SER A 118 15.74 -6.35 -6.64
CA SER A 118 16.12 -7.74 -6.38
C SER A 118 17.39 -8.15 -7.11
N LEU A 119 17.65 -7.57 -8.29
CA LEU A 119 18.92 -7.80 -9.02
C LEU A 119 20.11 -7.13 -8.33
N GLN A 120 19.90 -5.99 -7.70
CA GLN A 120 20.96 -5.27 -6.98
C GLN A 120 21.26 -5.87 -5.60
N TYR A 121 20.21 -6.41 -4.95
CA TYR A 121 20.32 -6.97 -3.60
C TYR A 121 19.72 -8.39 -3.55
N PRO A 122 20.40 -9.40 -4.09
CA PRO A 122 19.87 -10.77 -4.21
C PRO A 122 19.65 -11.48 -2.87
N ALA A 123 20.19 -10.96 -1.78
CA ALA A 123 19.97 -11.47 -0.42
C ALA A 123 18.67 -10.94 0.22
N LEU A 124 17.97 -9.98 -0.43
CA LEU A 124 16.65 -9.52 -0.01
C LEU A 124 15.56 -10.41 -0.61
N GLU A 125 14.72 -10.97 0.24
CA GLU A 125 13.47 -11.60 -0.16
C GLU A 125 12.36 -10.54 -0.16
N LEU A 126 11.93 -10.09 -1.35
CA LEU A 126 10.92 -9.05 -1.50
C LEU A 126 9.53 -9.69 -1.69
N ARG A 127 8.58 -9.33 -0.84
CA ARG A 127 7.18 -9.79 -0.93
C ARG A 127 6.27 -8.58 -1.09
N LEU A 128 5.63 -8.46 -2.26
CA LEU A 128 4.69 -7.39 -2.58
C LEU A 128 3.27 -7.91 -2.50
N ASP A 129 2.50 -7.38 -1.57
CA ASP A 129 1.05 -7.55 -1.50
C ASP A 129 0.38 -6.30 -2.08
N VAL A 130 -0.69 -6.46 -2.85
CA VAL A 130 -1.43 -5.33 -3.42
C VAL A 130 -2.85 -5.28 -2.86
N SER A 131 -3.25 -4.10 -2.37
CA SER A 131 -4.56 -3.91 -1.74
C SER A 131 -5.00 -2.45 -1.81
N ASP A 132 -6.26 -2.22 -2.22
CA ASP A 132 -6.87 -0.89 -2.26
C ASP A 132 -7.62 -0.54 -0.96
N ARG A 133 -7.57 -1.39 0.07
CA ARG A 133 -8.05 -1.08 1.42
C ARG A 133 -6.96 -0.43 2.28
N LEU A 134 -7.36 0.23 3.34
CA LEU A 134 -6.43 0.66 4.37
C LEU A 134 -5.83 -0.59 5.05
N VAL A 135 -4.51 -0.61 5.19
CA VAL A 135 -3.74 -1.70 5.79
C VAL A 135 -3.12 -1.19 7.08
N ASP A 136 -3.29 -1.94 8.16
CA ASP A 136 -2.54 -1.72 9.39
C ASP A 136 -1.20 -2.45 9.31
N LEU A 137 -0.12 -1.67 9.17
CA LEU A 137 1.23 -2.21 9.01
C LEU A 137 1.65 -3.12 10.16
N VAL A 138 1.23 -2.81 11.38
CA VAL A 138 1.65 -3.56 12.57
C VAL A 138 0.88 -4.87 12.68
N SER A 139 -0.44 -4.82 12.67
CA SER A 139 -1.28 -6.00 12.86
C SER A 139 -1.21 -6.99 11.70
N GLU A 140 -0.98 -6.49 10.47
CA GLU A 140 -0.85 -7.33 9.29
C GLU A 140 0.61 -7.72 8.98
N GLY A 141 1.57 -7.17 9.73
CA GLY A 141 2.99 -7.50 9.66
C GLY A 141 3.65 -7.08 8.36
N PHE A 142 3.30 -5.89 7.84
CA PHE A 142 4.02 -5.26 6.74
C PHE A 142 5.14 -4.39 7.28
N ASP A 143 6.27 -4.38 6.56
CA ASP A 143 7.42 -3.55 6.87
C ASP A 143 7.30 -2.17 6.21
N LEU A 144 6.71 -2.10 5.01
CA LEU A 144 6.69 -0.91 4.18
C LEU A 144 5.38 -0.81 3.40
N ASP A 145 4.73 0.36 3.42
CA ASP A 145 3.59 0.69 2.56
C ASP A 145 4.01 1.78 1.56
N ILE A 146 3.87 1.48 0.28
CA ILE A 146 4.09 2.45 -0.80
C ILE A 146 2.72 2.96 -1.24
N ARG A 147 2.41 4.19 -0.83
CA ARG A 147 1.07 4.76 -1.02
C ARG A 147 1.07 6.09 -1.76
N ILE A 148 -0.07 6.38 -2.35
CA ILE A 148 -0.40 7.67 -2.96
C ILE A 148 -1.36 8.43 -2.03
N GLY A 149 -1.03 9.67 -1.70
CA GLY A 149 -1.83 10.55 -0.85
C GLY A 149 -1.19 10.85 0.50
N ASP A 150 -1.55 12.00 1.04
CA ASP A 150 -0.86 12.64 2.17
C ASP A 150 -1.53 12.34 3.53
N ASP A 151 -2.60 11.55 3.54
CA ASP A 151 -3.27 11.12 4.77
C ASP A 151 -2.48 9.97 5.42
N ILE A 152 -1.55 10.33 6.29
CA ILE A 152 -0.64 9.41 6.97
C ILE A 152 -0.81 9.58 8.49
N ALA A 153 -1.05 8.47 9.16
CA ALA A 153 -1.21 8.48 10.60
C ALA A 153 0.03 9.03 11.33
N PRO A 154 -0.12 9.89 12.36
CA PRO A 154 0.99 10.59 13.01
C PRO A 154 2.05 9.69 13.67
N ASN A 155 1.69 8.45 13.97
CA ASN A 155 2.57 7.44 14.56
C ASN A 155 3.45 6.70 13.55
N LEU A 156 3.31 7.01 12.27
CA LEU A 156 4.09 6.40 11.19
C LEU A 156 5.15 7.36 10.67
N ILE A 157 6.24 6.80 10.17
CA ILE A 157 7.25 7.56 9.45
C ILE A 157 6.90 7.54 7.97
N ALA A 158 6.88 8.73 7.36
CA ALA A 158 6.68 8.89 5.94
C ALA A 158 7.94 9.48 5.28
N ARG A 159 8.36 8.87 4.18
CA ARG A 159 9.43 9.37 3.32
C ARG A 159 8.88 9.59 1.92
N LYS A 160 8.94 10.83 1.46
CA LYS A 160 8.49 11.18 0.11
C LYS A 160 9.38 10.50 -0.93
N LEU A 161 8.76 9.73 -1.82
CA LEU A 161 9.41 9.06 -2.93
C LEU A 161 9.34 9.89 -4.21
N ALA A 162 8.17 10.47 -4.48
CA ALA A 162 7.98 11.31 -5.65
C ALA A 162 6.80 12.27 -5.46
N GLN A 163 6.81 13.36 -6.24
CA GLN A 163 5.68 14.25 -6.38
C GLN A 163 4.59 13.62 -7.24
N ASN A 164 3.35 13.85 -6.84
CA ASN A 164 2.19 13.48 -7.63
C ASN A 164 0.98 14.33 -7.18
N GLN A 165 -0.01 14.38 -8.06
CA GLN A 165 -1.31 14.97 -7.75
C GLN A 165 -2.40 14.23 -8.50
N ARG A 166 -3.62 14.31 -8.01
CA ARG A 166 -4.79 13.84 -8.72
C ARG A 166 -5.37 14.99 -9.53
N ILE A 167 -5.77 14.68 -10.75
CA ILE A 167 -6.36 15.60 -11.70
C ILE A 167 -7.72 15.11 -12.15
N LEU A 168 -8.55 16.04 -12.62
CA LEU A 168 -9.83 15.74 -13.22
C LEU A 168 -9.63 15.34 -14.69
N CYS A 169 -10.23 14.24 -15.11
CA CYS A 169 -10.14 13.79 -16.50
C CYS A 169 -11.41 13.09 -16.97
N ALA A 170 -11.63 13.11 -18.27
CA ALA A 170 -12.71 12.37 -18.93
C ALA A 170 -12.28 12.00 -20.36
N SER A 171 -12.93 11.01 -20.97
CA SER A 171 -12.69 10.69 -22.38
C SER A 171 -13.29 11.73 -23.31
N PRO A 172 -12.69 11.95 -24.49
CA PRO A 172 -13.26 12.83 -25.53
C PRO A 172 -14.68 12.42 -25.93
N GLU A 173 -14.98 11.13 -25.91
CA GLU A 173 -16.32 10.61 -26.24
C GLU A 173 -17.36 11.07 -25.22
N TYR A 174 -17.06 10.98 -23.91
CA TYR A 174 -17.94 11.49 -22.87
C TYR A 174 -18.19 12.98 -23.02
N LEU A 175 -17.13 13.76 -23.27
CA LEU A 175 -17.22 15.22 -23.42
C LEU A 175 -18.01 15.64 -24.66
N ARG A 176 -17.93 14.90 -25.77
CA ARG A 176 -18.78 15.16 -26.96
C ARG A 176 -20.26 14.93 -26.67
N ARG A 177 -20.58 13.98 -25.79
CA ARG A 177 -21.97 13.63 -25.42
C ARG A 177 -22.55 14.55 -24.36
N CYS A 178 -21.78 14.91 -23.36
CA CYS A 178 -22.25 15.59 -22.16
C CYS A 178 -21.79 17.04 -22.04
N GLY A 179 -20.90 17.51 -22.92
CA GLY A 179 -20.22 18.80 -22.78
C GLY A 179 -19.01 18.76 -21.88
N THR A 180 -18.33 19.91 -21.74
CA THR A 180 -17.13 20.07 -20.92
C THR A 180 -17.42 21.03 -19.77
N PRO A 181 -17.18 20.64 -18.51
CA PRO A 181 -17.38 21.54 -17.37
C PRO A 181 -16.42 22.72 -17.44
N LYS A 182 -16.93 23.95 -17.21
CA LYS A 182 -16.17 25.21 -17.26
C LYS A 182 -15.64 25.66 -15.90
N ASN A 183 -16.22 25.14 -14.83
CA ASN A 183 -15.83 25.44 -13.47
C ASN A 183 -16.17 24.25 -12.54
N LEU A 184 -15.69 24.30 -11.32
CA LEU A 184 -15.83 23.21 -10.36
C LEU A 184 -17.31 22.92 -10.00
N ALA A 185 -18.14 23.97 -9.90
CA ALA A 185 -19.55 23.80 -9.53
C ALA A 185 -20.35 23.03 -10.60
N GLU A 186 -20.00 23.16 -11.87
CA GLU A 186 -20.66 22.45 -12.94
C GLU A 186 -20.45 20.92 -12.87
N LEU A 187 -19.42 20.42 -12.18
CA LEU A 187 -19.22 18.98 -11.98
C LEU A 187 -20.41 18.28 -11.31
N ALA A 188 -21.19 18.99 -10.53
CA ALA A 188 -22.42 18.44 -9.93
C ALA A 188 -23.44 17.99 -10.97
N GLY A 189 -23.37 18.51 -12.19
CA GLY A 189 -24.23 18.13 -13.33
C GLY A 189 -23.68 16.99 -14.20
N PHE A 190 -22.47 16.51 -13.92
CA PHE A 190 -21.82 15.45 -14.68
C PHE A 190 -21.84 14.13 -13.92
N ALA A 191 -21.86 13.02 -14.64
CA ALA A 191 -21.62 11.71 -14.04
C ALA A 191 -20.15 11.63 -13.59
N CYS A 192 -19.93 11.49 -12.30
CA CYS A 192 -18.60 11.38 -11.72
C CYS A 192 -18.34 9.96 -11.23
N LEU A 193 -17.16 9.44 -11.56
CA LEU A 193 -16.72 8.10 -11.24
C LEU A 193 -16.00 8.13 -9.88
N ALA A 194 -16.71 7.69 -8.83
CA ALA A 194 -16.17 7.79 -7.49
C ALA A 194 -15.33 6.55 -7.11
N ILE A 195 -14.19 6.82 -6.48
CA ILE A 195 -13.39 5.79 -5.83
C ILE A 195 -13.73 5.80 -4.35
N LYS A 196 -14.09 4.65 -3.81
CA LYS A 196 -14.18 4.45 -2.37
C LYS A 196 -12.77 4.22 -1.82
N GLU A 197 -12.03 5.30 -1.67
CA GLU A 197 -10.70 5.25 -1.07
C GLU A 197 -10.81 5.44 0.44
N ARG A 198 -10.31 4.47 1.21
CA ARG A 198 -10.08 4.56 2.66
C ARG A 198 -11.26 5.19 3.42
N ASP A 199 -11.00 6.15 4.31
CA ASP A 199 -12.00 6.78 5.18
C ASP A 199 -12.56 8.10 4.63
N HIS A 200 -12.30 8.43 3.35
CA HIS A 200 -12.83 9.66 2.78
C HIS A 200 -14.34 9.59 2.51
N PRO A 201 -15.08 10.67 2.78
CA PRO A 201 -16.50 10.72 2.46
C PRO A 201 -16.76 10.44 0.99
N PHE A 202 -17.59 9.46 0.71
CA PHE A 202 -17.96 9.08 -0.64
C PHE A 202 -18.61 10.28 -1.37
N GLY A 203 -18.11 10.57 -2.57
CA GLY A 203 -18.70 11.61 -3.41
C GLY A 203 -18.39 13.05 -3.00
N LEU A 204 -17.36 13.28 -2.15
CA LEU A 204 -16.85 14.61 -1.86
C LEU A 204 -15.42 14.73 -2.35
N TRP A 205 -15.19 15.55 -3.36
CA TRP A 205 -13.84 15.87 -3.84
C TRP A 205 -13.37 17.19 -3.26
N ARG A 206 -12.21 17.17 -2.61
CA ARG A 206 -11.51 18.37 -2.10
C ARG A 206 -10.34 18.64 -3.03
N LEU A 207 -10.31 19.84 -3.60
CA LEU A 207 -9.34 20.22 -4.62
C LEU A 207 -8.69 21.55 -4.22
N GLN A 208 -7.41 21.68 -4.50
CA GLN A 208 -6.75 22.98 -4.49
C GLN A 208 -7.11 23.69 -5.78
N GLY A 209 -7.62 24.92 -5.65
CA GLY A 209 -7.96 25.79 -6.76
C GLY A 209 -7.28 27.15 -6.63
N PRO A 210 -7.55 28.10 -7.54
CA PRO A 210 -6.92 29.43 -7.55
C PRO A 210 -7.19 30.26 -6.30
N GLN A 211 -8.28 29.98 -5.58
CA GLN A 211 -8.67 30.71 -4.37
C GLN A 211 -8.43 29.93 -3.07
N GLY A 212 -7.74 28.78 -3.16
CA GLY A 212 -7.48 27.88 -2.04
C GLY A 212 -8.19 26.53 -2.18
N GLU A 213 -8.40 25.85 -1.05
CA GLU A 213 -9.11 24.55 -1.05
C GLU A 213 -10.61 24.75 -1.27
N GLU A 214 -11.14 24.06 -2.26
CA GLU A 214 -12.55 24.02 -2.59
C GLU A 214 -13.07 22.57 -2.55
N ALA A 215 -14.33 22.39 -2.16
CA ALA A 215 -14.96 21.09 -2.10
C ALA A 215 -16.19 21.03 -3.00
N VAL A 216 -16.31 19.96 -3.78
CA VAL A 216 -17.47 19.72 -4.63
C VAL A 216 -18.08 18.35 -4.32
N LYS A 217 -19.40 18.34 -4.13
CA LYS A 217 -20.16 17.09 -4.00
C LYS A 217 -20.43 16.55 -5.39
N VAL A 218 -19.98 15.33 -5.65
CA VAL A 218 -20.13 14.67 -6.94
C VAL A 218 -21.02 13.43 -6.81
N THR A 219 -21.72 13.12 -7.88
CA THR A 219 -22.62 11.99 -7.98
C THR A 219 -22.37 11.22 -9.26
N GLY A 220 -22.68 9.91 -9.25
CA GLY A 220 -22.56 9.07 -10.43
C GLY A 220 -23.08 7.66 -10.15
N GLY A 221 -23.42 6.95 -11.20
CA GLY A 221 -23.96 5.60 -11.12
C GLY A 221 -22.90 4.50 -10.94
N LEU A 222 -21.61 4.84 -11.09
CA LEU A 222 -20.50 3.90 -11.02
C LEU A 222 -19.52 4.30 -9.93
N SER A 223 -19.16 3.33 -9.09
CA SER A 223 -18.15 3.50 -8.06
C SER A 223 -17.41 2.19 -7.82
N SER A 224 -16.14 2.27 -7.47
CA SER A 224 -15.32 1.10 -7.14
C SER A 224 -14.33 1.47 -6.03
N ASN A 225 -13.87 0.48 -5.28
CA ASN A 225 -12.70 0.62 -4.40
C ASN A 225 -11.37 0.40 -5.16
N ASN A 226 -11.43 0.05 -6.44
CA ASN A 226 -10.26 -0.19 -7.27
C ASN A 226 -10.09 0.92 -8.31
N GLY A 227 -8.94 1.60 -8.25
CA GLY A 227 -8.65 2.72 -9.12
C GLY A 227 -8.47 2.36 -10.60
N GLU A 228 -7.99 1.15 -10.93
CA GLU A 228 -7.85 0.73 -12.34
C GLU A 228 -9.21 0.54 -13.00
N ILE A 229 -10.21 0.01 -12.26
CA ILE A 229 -11.58 -0.11 -12.75
C ILE A 229 -12.17 1.28 -13.06
N VAL A 230 -11.98 2.25 -12.16
CA VAL A 230 -12.45 3.62 -12.37
C VAL A 230 -11.74 4.28 -13.56
N HIS A 231 -10.45 4.04 -13.73
CA HIS A 231 -9.70 4.50 -14.89
C HIS A 231 -10.27 3.89 -16.19
N GLN A 232 -10.55 2.60 -16.22
CA GLN A 232 -11.15 1.95 -17.38
C GLN A 232 -12.53 2.53 -17.71
N TRP A 233 -13.41 2.70 -16.73
CA TRP A 233 -14.71 3.34 -16.96
C TRP A 233 -14.61 4.78 -17.50
N CYS A 234 -13.58 5.51 -17.06
CA CYS A 234 -13.31 6.84 -17.58
C CYS A 234 -12.93 6.79 -19.08
N LEU A 235 -12.08 5.84 -19.46
CA LEU A 235 -11.72 5.58 -20.86
C LEU A 235 -12.92 5.16 -21.70
N ASP A 236 -13.82 4.37 -21.12
CA ASP A 236 -15.06 3.89 -21.76
C ASP A 236 -16.16 4.98 -21.85
N GLY A 237 -15.86 6.21 -21.46
CA GLY A 237 -16.79 7.34 -21.57
C GLY A 237 -17.95 7.33 -20.58
N GLN A 238 -17.77 6.75 -19.40
CA GLN A 238 -18.83 6.65 -18.39
C GLN A 238 -18.91 7.88 -17.47
N GLY A 239 -17.88 8.75 -17.45
CA GLY A 239 -17.93 9.94 -16.62
C GLY A 239 -16.60 10.65 -16.43
N VAL A 240 -16.60 11.63 -15.52
CA VAL A 240 -15.43 12.35 -15.04
C VAL A 240 -14.81 11.60 -13.88
N ALA A 241 -13.49 11.47 -13.87
CA ALA A 241 -12.74 10.83 -12.80
C ALA A 241 -11.70 11.80 -12.19
N LEU A 242 -11.46 11.68 -10.89
CA LEU A 242 -10.34 12.30 -10.20
C LEU A 242 -9.24 11.23 -10.01
N ARG A 243 -8.15 11.33 -10.77
CA ARG A 243 -7.13 10.27 -10.86
C ARG A 243 -5.71 10.80 -10.69
N SER A 244 -4.85 9.97 -10.10
CA SER A 244 -3.42 10.23 -10.03
C SER A 244 -2.87 10.52 -11.44
N PHE A 245 -2.10 11.60 -11.57
CA PHE A 245 -1.50 11.95 -12.86
C PHE A 245 -0.59 10.84 -13.39
N TRP A 246 0.14 10.17 -12.51
CA TRP A 246 0.97 9.02 -12.89
C TRP A 246 0.16 7.89 -13.54
N ASP A 247 -1.07 7.70 -13.10
CA ASP A 247 -1.96 6.67 -13.63
C ASP A 247 -2.53 7.02 -15.01
N VAL A 248 -2.91 8.28 -15.21
CA VAL A 248 -3.62 8.72 -16.43
C VAL A 248 -2.73 9.41 -17.45
N ARG A 249 -1.46 9.69 -17.16
CA ARG A 249 -0.52 10.43 -17.99
C ARG A 249 -0.50 9.90 -19.44
N GLU A 250 -0.24 8.61 -19.61
CA GLU A 250 -0.18 7.98 -20.94
C GLU A 250 -1.50 8.12 -21.70
N SER A 251 -2.63 7.98 -21.02
CA SER A 251 -3.95 8.14 -21.63
C SER A 251 -4.22 9.59 -22.07
N ILE A 252 -3.66 10.57 -21.35
CA ILE A 252 -3.76 11.99 -21.71
C ILE A 252 -2.82 12.31 -22.88
N GLU A 253 -1.58 11.84 -22.84
CA GLU A 253 -0.59 12.03 -23.90
C GLU A 253 -1.07 11.43 -25.24
N ASN A 254 -1.74 10.28 -25.18
CA ASN A 254 -2.32 9.60 -26.34
C ASN A 254 -3.70 10.14 -26.76
N GLY A 255 -4.22 11.17 -26.08
CA GLY A 255 -5.52 11.78 -26.38
C GLY A 255 -6.73 10.91 -26.03
N ARG A 256 -6.57 9.81 -25.30
CA ARG A 256 -7.66 8.95 -24.82
C ARG A 256 -8.42 9.56 -23.66
N LEU A 257 -7.75 10.41 -22.87
CA LEU A 257 -8.34 11.23 -21.83
C LEU A 257 -7.98 12.70 -22.04
N VAL A 258 -8.84 13.59 -21.58
CA VAL A 258 -8.64 15.04 -21.56
C VAL A 258 -8.54 15.48 -20.12
N HIS A 259 -7.52 16.29 -19.80
CA HIS A 259 -7.40 16.95 -18.50
C HIS A 259 -8.41 18.09 -18.43
N LEU A 260 -9.24 18.09 -17.41
CA LEU A 260 -10.32 19.05 -17.16
C LEU A 260 -9.93 19.99 -16.04
N LEU A 261 -10.37 21.24 -16.14
CA LEU A 261 -10.20 22.26 -15.08
C LEU A 261 -8.76 22.27 -14.55
N PRO A 262 -7.75 22.62 -15.35
CA PRO A 262 -6.34 22.44 -15.01
C PRO A 262 -5.87 23.21 -13.79
N ASP A 263 -6.62 24.24 -13.38
CA ASP A 263 -6.34 25.02 -12.16
C ASP A 263 -6.77 24.29 -10.87
N TYR A 264 -7.45 23.14 -11.00
CA TYR A 264 -7.94 22.35 -9.87
C TYR A 264 -7.26 20.98 -9.81
N TYR A 265 -6.65 20.70 -8.66
CA TYR A 265 -5.97 19.42 -8.41
C TYR A 265 -6.07 19.03 -6.95
N GLN A 266 -5.82 17.75 -6.65
CA GLN A 266 -5.69 17.26 -5.29
C GLN A 266 -4.23 16.84 -5.06
N PRO A 267 -3.52 17.41 -4.06
CA PRO A 267 -2.21 16.91 -3.64
C PRO A 267 -2.30 15.43 -3.28
N ALA A 268 -1.39 14.63 -3.78
CA ALA A 268 -1.38 13.20 -3.53
C ALA A 268 0.00 12.61 -3.82
N ASP A 269 1.00 13.05 -3.09
CA ASP A 269 2.38 12.61 -3.24
C ASP A 269 2.53 11.09 -3.03
N ILE A 270 3.63 10.56 -3.50
CA ILE A 270 3.97 9.14 -3.35
C ILE A 270 4.90 9.01 -2.15
N TRP A 271 4.51 8.16 -1.21
CA TRP A 271 5.18 7.99 0.07
C TRP A 271 5.58 6.55 0.32
N ALA A 272 6.74 6.39 0.94
CA ALA A 272 7.13 5.18 1.65
C ALA A 272 6.79 5.36 3.12
N VAL A 273 5.89 4.54 3.65
CA VAL A 273 5.37 4.66 5.01
C VAL A 273 5.71 3.40 5.80
N TYR A 274 6.26 3.57 7.00
CA TYR A 274 6.66 2.48 7.88
C TYR A 274 6.60 2.90 9.36
N VAL A 275 6.67 1.94 10.26
CA VAL A 275 6.67 2.21 11.71
C VAL A 275 8.03 2.71 12.18
N SER A 276 8.06 3.54 13.24
CA SER A 276 9.29 4.17 13.75
C SER A 276 10.41 3.19 14.09
N ARG A 277 10.08 2.01 14.59
CA ARG A 277 11.05 0.95 14.92
C ARG A 277 11.85 0.45 13.70
N LEU A 278 11.32 0.58 12.49
CA LEU A 278 12.00 0.18 11.25
C LEU A 278 12.85 1.29 10.62
N ALA A 279 12.94 2.47 11.26
CA ALA A 279 13.69 3.60 10.73
C ALA A 279 15.20 3.32 10.60
N THR A 280 15.74 2.44 11.44
CA THR A 280 17.14 2.01 11.43
C THR A 280 17.39 0.76 10.59
N SER A 281 16.34 0.05 10.18
CA SER A 281 16.46 -1.18 9.39
C SER A 281 17.15 -0.93 8.05
N ALA A 282 18.27 -1.63 7.80
CA ALA A 282 19.04 -1.50 6.56
C ALA A 282 18.20 -1.87 5.33
N LYS A 283 17.39 -2.92 5.40
CA LYS A 283 16.52 -3.36 4.30
C LYS A 283 15.47 -2.32 3.94
N VAL A 284 14.83 -1.66 4.94
CA VAL A 284 13.84 -0.58 4.70
C VAL A 284 14.54 0.64 4.12
N ARG A 285 15.63 1.09 4.73
CA ARG A 285 16.39 2.26 4.28
C ARG A 285 16.84 2.13 2.83
N VAL A 286 17.53 1.03 2.50
CA VAL A 286 18.02 0.79 1.13
C VAL A 286 16.87 0.71 0.12
N THR A 287 15.77 0.05 0.47
CA THR A 287 14.60 -0.04 -0.40
C THR A 287 13.96 1.33 -0.65
N VAL A 288 13.80 2.16 0.40
CA VAL A 288 13.24 3.51 0.26
C VAL A 288 14.14 4.40 -0.60
N GLU A 289 15.45 4.37 -0.38
CA GLU A 289 16.41 5.13 -1.19
C GLU A 289 16.43 4.66 -2.64
N PHE A 290 16.42 3.34 -2.86
CA PHE A 290 16.35 2.77 -4.21
C PHE A 290 15.07 3.16 -4.93
N LEU A 291 13.91 3.04 -4.29
CA LEU A 291 12.62 3.41 -4.89
C LEU A 291 12.57 4.90 -5.26
N ARG A 292 13.08 5.77 -4.38
CA ARG A 292 13.15 7.21 -4.65
C ARG A 292 14.00 7.50 -5.89
N GLU A 293 15.18 6.89 -5.97
CA GLU A 293 16.08 7.08 -7.10
C GLU A 293 15.50 6.45 -8.39
N TYR A 294 14.94 5.25 -8.30
CA TYR A 294 14.30 4.57 -9.42
C TYR A 294 13.15 5.41 -10.00
N PHE A 295 12.27 5.95 -9.14
CA PHE A 295 11.18 6.80 -9.61
C PHE A 295 11.70 8.10 -10.23
N ARG A 296 12.72 8.71 -9.64
CA ARG A 296 13.37 9.89 -10.19
C ARG A 296 13.93 9.64 -11.60
N GLN A 297 14.63 8.53 -11.81
CA GLN A 297 15.24 8.19 -13.09
C GLN A 297 14.22 7.85 -14.17
N HIS A 298 13.18 7.11 -13.83
CA HIS A 298 12.22 6.59 -14.81
C HIS A 298 11.03 7.52 -15.07
N TYR A 299 10.73 8.40 -14.11
CA TYR A 299 9.52 9.24 -14.16
C TYR A 299 9.80 10.74 -13.96
N GLY A 300 11.06 11.13 -13.74
CA GLY A 300 11.52 12.53 -13.61
C GLY A 300 11.50 13.11 -12.20
N GLU A 301 12.28 14.19 -11.97
CA GLU A 301 12.34 14.92 -10.69
C GLU A 301 11.28 16.00 -10.58
N ALA A 302 10.97 16.66 -11.69
CA ALA A 302 9.96 17.69 -11.71
C ALA A 302 8.57 17.03 -11.68
N SER A 303 7.60 17.72 -11.08
CA SER A 303 6.21 17.37 -11.25
C SER A 303 5.97 17.11 -12.75
N LEU A 304 5.78 15.84 -13.12
CA LEU A 304 5.48 15.44 -14.51
C LEU A 304 4.32 16.25 -15.08
N LEU A 305 3.46 16.76 -14.22
CA LEU A 305 2.39 17.68 -14.58
C LEU A 305 2.89 19.09 -14.90
N SER A 306 3.91 19.62 -14.19
CA SER A 306 4.50 20.91 -14.52
C SER A 306 5.14 20.91 -15.90
N GLU A 307 5.81 19.81 -16.27
CA GLU A 307 6.34 19.64 -17.62
C GLU A 307 5.23 19.52 -18.66
N TYR A 308 4.15 18.80 -18.33
CA TYR A 308 2.99 18.67 -19.19
C TYR A 308 2.28 20.03 -19.39
N LEU A 309 2.09 20.79 -18.32
CA LEU A 309 1.47 22.13 -18.40
C LEU A 309 2.38 23.14 -19.11
N ALA A 310 3.70 23.04 -18.97
CA ALA A 310 4.65 23.93 -19.66
C ALA A 310 4.73 23.66 -21.20
N ARG A 311 4.26 22.51 -21.65
CA ARG A 311 4.24 22.13 -23.10
C ARG A 311 2.93 22.48 -23.81
N ARG A 312 1.93 22.99 -23.07
CA ARG A 312 0.65 23.50 -23.60
C ARG A 312 0.54 25.01 -23.51
#